data_d6f1f9bc6b318bdffd546969f9e77fff
#
_entry.id   d6f1f9bc6b318bdffd546969f9e77fff
#
_cell.length_a   1.000
_cell.length_b   1.000
_cell.length_c   1.000
_cell.angle_alpha   90.00
_cell.angle_beta   90.00
_cell.angle_gamma   90.00
#
_symmetry.space_group_name_H-M   'P 1'
#
loop_
_entity.id
_entity.type
_entity.pdbx_description
1 polymer ?
#
loop_
_entity_poly.entity_id
_entity_poly.type
_entity_poly.pdbx_seq_one_letter_code
_entity_poly.pdbx_strand_id
1 'polypeptide(L)'
;MSYKIITNKDFLHRECRFAKGGGAISLKLRSYLLTNKNAVGIASNQLGYEVRAFAIRKSDGSIDVFINPEKIIESGNKSVEMESCLSLKKSYKIERSEKVEFKILEYSPNGYPQFRKYKFTGYEARVVQHELDHLDGILISDKGVINERV
;
A
#
# COMPACT_ATOMS: atom_id res chain seq x y z
N MET A 1 -13.31 1.78 16.75
CA MET A 1 -13.11 0.35 16.42
C MET A 1 -11.63 0.08 16.26
N SER A 2 -11.11 -0.91 16.95
CA SER A 2 -9.72 -1.29 16.82
C SER A 2 -9.58 -2.43 15.83
N TYR A 3 -8.51 -2.40 15.04
CA TYR A 3 -8.20 -3.43 14.07
C TYR A 3 -6.96 -4.19 14.50
N LYS A 4 -7.02 -5.51 14.40
CA LYS A 4 -5.85 -6.33 14.64
C LYS A 4 -5.08 -6.52 13.33
N ILE A 5 -3.81 -6.16 13.33
CA ILE A 5 -2.95 -6.32 12.16
C ILE A 5 -2.61 -7.79 11.96
N ILE A 6 -2.79 -8.28 10.75
CA ILE A 6 -2.42 -9.64 10.37
C ILE A 6 -0.89 -9.75 10.34
N THR A 7 -0.36 -10.77 10.99
CA THR A 7 1.08 -11.06 11.01
C THR A 7 1.41 -12.43 10.41
N ASN A 8 0.40 -13.21 10.05
CA ASN A 8 0.59 -14.52 9.43
C ASN A 8 1.16 -14.36 8.03
N LYS A 9 2.41 -14.82 7.82
CA LYS A 9 3.09 -14.66 6.55
C LYS A 9 2.46 -15.44 5.41
N ASP A 10 1.90 -16.62 5.69
CA ASP A 10 1.22 -17.39 4.66
C ASP A 10 0.04 -16.61 4.07
N PHE A 11 -0.73 -15.96 4.94
CA PHE A 11 -1.82 -15.10 4.49
C PHE A 11 -1.30 -13.88 3.70
N LEU A 12 -0.27 -13.21 4.22
CA LEU A 12 0.27 -12.00 3.61
C LEU A 12 1.00 -12.26 2.29
N HIS A 13 1.43 -13.50 2.03
CA HIS A 13 2.06 -13.89 0.77
C HIS A 13 1.05 -14.22 -0.34
N ARG A 14 -0.24 -14.17 -0.06
CA ARG A 14 -1.26 -14.37 -1.09
C ARG A 14 -1.45 -13.12 -1.91
N GLU A 15 -1.62 -13.28 -3.22
CA GLU A 15 -1.99 -12.16 -4.07
C GLU A 15 -3.41 -11.72 -3.76
N CYS A 16 -3.62 -10.42 -3.70
CA CYS A 16 -4.94 -9.85 -3.54
C CYS A 16 -5.66 -9.80 -4.89
N ARG A 17 -6.97 -9.99 -4.87
CA ARG A 17 -7.81 -9.95 -6.06
C ARG A 17 -8.56 -8.63 -6.16
N PHE A 18 -9.10 -8.35 -7.32
CA PHE A 18 -9.92 -7.15 -7.51
C PHE A 18 -11.08 -7.11 -6.52
N ALA A 19 -11.30 -5.95 -5.95
CA ALA A 19 -12.45 -5.70 -5.10
C ALA A 19 -13.68 -5.45 -5.97
N LYS A 20 -14.77 -6.11 -5.63
CA LYS A 20 -16.08 -5.85 -6.25
C LYS A 20 -16.76 -4.76 -5.43
N GLY A 21 -16.60 -3.50 -5.85
CA GLY A 21 -17.03 -2.38 -5.05
C GLY A 21 -16.00 -2.08 -3.94
N GLY A 22 -15.87 -0.84 -3.54
CA GLY A 22 -14.80 -0.41 -2.66
C GLY A 22 -15.24 0.34 -1.40
N GLY A 23 -16.54 0.57 -1.23
CA GLY A 23 -17.02 1.43 -0.15
C GLY A 23 -16.67 0.92 1.23
N ALA A 24 -16.94 -0.35 1.51
CA ALA A 24 -16.69 -0.93 2.84
C ALA A 24 -15.19 -1.00 3.15
N ILE A 25 -14.38 -1.48 2.20
CA ILE A 25 -12.93 -1.58 2.43
C ILE A 25 -12.30 -0.19 2.53
N SER A 26 -12.79 0.78 1.77
CA SER A 26 -12.32 2.15 1.83
C SER A 26 -12.52 2.73 3.22
N LEU A 27 -13.69 2.52 3.82
CA LEU A 27 -13.96 2.99 5.19
C LEU A 27 -13.05 2.33 6.21
N LYS A 28 -12.77 1.04 6.08
CA LYS A 28 -11.91 0.31 7.00
C LYS A 28 -10.46 0.80 6.94
N LEU A 29 -9.94 0.98 5.74
CA LEU A 29 -8.57 1.46 5.54
C LEU A 29 -8.41 2.89 6.08
N ARG A 30 -9.35 3.76 5.77
CA ARG A 30 -9.33 5.15 6.25
C ARG A 30 -9.46 5.21 7.78
N SER A 31 -10.36 4.42 8.34
CA SER A 31 -10.57 4.36 9.79
C SER A 31 -9.30 3.90 10.50
N TYR A 32 -8.60 2.91 9.94
CA TYR A 32 -7.34 2.45 10.52
C TYR A 32 -6.32 3.59 10.62
N LEU A 33 -6.10 4.32 9.53
CA LEU A 33 -5.13 5.42 9.54
C LEU A 33 -5.58 6.59 10.41
N LEU A 34 -6.88 6.85 10.49
CA LEU A 34 -7.40 7.92 11.36
C LEU A 34 -7.15 7.62 12.84
N THR A 35 -7.22 6.35 13.25
CA THR A 35 -7.03 5.96 14.65
C THR A 35 -5.57 5.62 14.98
N ASN A 36 -4.74 5.34 13.99
CA ASN A 36 -3.33 4.98 14.18
C ASN A 36 -2.44 6.02 13.53
N LYS A 37 -2.26 7.14 14.21
CA LYS A 37 -1.64 8.34 13.65
C LYS A 37 -0.17 8.19 13.27
N ASN A 38 0.51 7.18 13.81
CA ASN A 38 1.91 6.91 13.46
C ASN A 38 2.06 6.05 12.20
N ALA A 39 0.97 5.45 11.73
CA ALA A 39 1.00 4.65 10.53
C ALA A 39 0.92 5.55 9.29
N VAL A 40 1.77 5.30 8.30
CA VAL A 40 1.82 6.08 7.07
C VAL A 40 1.13 5.38 5.90
N GLY A 41 0.90 4.08 6.00
CA GLY A 41 0.19 3.32 4.99
C GLY A 41 -0.34 2.02 5.56
N ILE A 42 -1.32 1.45 4.87
CA ILE A 42 -1.94 0.18 5.25
C ILE A 42 -2.54 -0.49 4.00
N ALA A 43 -2.31 -1.78 3.84
CA ALA A 43 -2.92 -2.57 2.78
C ALA A 43 -4.06 -3.41 3.34
N SER A 44 -5.05 -3.73 2.50
CA SER A 44 -6.24 -4.46 2.95
C SER A 44 -5.93 -5.83 3.52
N ASN A 45 -4.94 -6.54 2.98
CA ASN A 45 -4.60 -7.87 3.52
C ASN A 45 -4.03 -7.80 4.94
N GLN A 46 -3.45 -6.67 5.34
CA GLN A 46 -3.02 -6.49 6.73
C GLN A 46 -4.19 -6.38 7.68
N LEU A 47 -5.38 -6.07 7.18
CA LEU A 47 -6.63 -6.04 7.96
C LEU A 47 -7.46 -7.31 7.78
N GLY A 48 -6.95 -8.29 7.02
CA GLY A 48 -7.62 -9.57 6.81
C GLY A 48 -8.49 -9.65 5.55
N TYR A 49 -8.37 -8.72 4.64
CA TYR A 49 -9.16 -8.69 3.40
C TYR A 49 -8.26 -8.89 2.20
N GLU A 50 -8.51 -9.95 1.43
CA GLU A 50 -7.66 -10.33 0.28
C GLU A 50 -8.07 -9.59 -1.00
N VAL A 51 -8.20 -8.27 -0.92
CA VAL A 51 -8.59 -7.44 -2.07
C VAL A 51 -7.55 -6.36 -2.34
N ARG A 52 -7.45 -5.93 -3.59
CA ARG A 52 -6.47 -4.95 -4.01
C ARG A 52 -6.90 -3.55 -3.59
N ALA A 53 -6.52 -3.17 -2.39
CA ALA A 53 -6.81 -1.84 -1.86
C ALA A 53 -5.77 -1.45 -0.82
N PHE A 54 -5.42 -0.18 -0.77
CA PHE A 54 -4.52 0.36 0.23
C PHE A 54 -4.83 1.83 0.50
N ALA A 55 -4.30 2.34 1.60
CA ALA A 55 -4.39 3.75 1.94
C ALA A 55 -3.03 4.28 2.36
N ILE A 56 -2.81 5.56 2.13
CA ILE A 56 -1.61 6.25 2.57
C ILE A 56 -1.97 7.56 3.26
N ARG A 57 -1.08 7.99 4.15
CA ARG A 57 -1.11 9.33 4.70
C ARG A 57 -0.09 10.17 3.94
N LYS A 58 -0.56 11.22 3.29
CA LYS A 58 0.32 12.10 2.52
C LYS A 58 1.05 13.09 3.43
N SER A 59 2.02 13.80 2.86
CA SER A 59 2.85 14.75 3.60
C SER A 59 2.04 15.85 4.29
N ASP A 60 0.90 16.23 3.73
CA ASP A 60 0.01 17.23 4.32
C ASP A 60 -0.92 16.65 5.40
N GLY A 61 -0.79 15.36 5.72
CA GLY A 61 -1.60 14.67 6.71
C GLY A 61 -2.90 14.09 6.18
N SER A 62 -3.28 14.38 4.94
CA SER A 62 -4.51 13.83 4.35
C SER A 62 -4.32 12.34 4.03
N ILE A 63 -5.45 11.62 4.01
CA ILE A 63 -5.48 10.19 3.74
C ILE A 63 -6.14 9.95 2.39
N ASP A 64 -5.43 9.24 1.50
CA ASP A 64 -6.00 8.78 0.25
C ASP A 64 -6.14 7.27 0.28
N VAL A 65 -7.24 6.77 -0.29
CA VAL A 65 -7.53 5.34 -0.43
C VAL A 65 -7.58 5.01 -1.91
N PHE A 66 -6.94 3.90 -2.29
CA PHE A 66 -6.88 3.45 -3.68
C PHE A 66 -7.40 2.03 -3.78
N ILE A 67 -8.38 1.83 -4.66
CA ILE A 67 -9.05 0.55 -4.88
C ILE A 67 -8.69 0.07 -6.28
N ASN A 68 -8.22 -1.18 -6.39
CA ASN A 68 -7.90 -1.84 -7.65
C ASN A 68 -6.87 -1.09 -8.52
N PRO A 69 -5.70 -0.74 -7.97
CA PRO A 69 -4.66 -0.12 -8.79
C PRO A 69 -4.13 -1.09 -9.84
N GLU A 70 -3.88 -0.57 -11.05
CA GLU A 70 -3.42 -1.34 -12.19
C GLU A 70 -2.30 -0.61 -12.94
N LYS A 71 -1.60 -1.33 -13.81
CA LYS A 71 -0.59 -0.78 -14.72
C LYS A 71 0.45 0.06 -13.97
N ILE A 72 1.08 -0.59 -13.00
CA ILE A 72 2.06 0.05 -12.13
C ILE A 72 3.36 0.23 -12.89
N ILE A 73 3.89 1.46 -12.87
CA ILE A 73 5.16 1.81 -13.52
C ILE A 73 6.05 2.48 -12.49
N GLU A 74 7.24 1.91 -12.28
CA GLU A 74 8.27 2.49 -11.43
C GLU A 74 9.33 3.12 -12.32
N SER A 75 9.87 4.27 -11.92
CA SER A 75 10.84 5.01 -12.72
C SER A 75 11.71 5.93 -11.87
N GLY A 76 12.71 6.55 -12.52
CA GLY A 76 13.64 7.43 -11.86
C GLY A 76 14.78 6.70 -11.17
N ASN A 77 15.57 7.43 -10.43
CA ASN A 77 16.70 6.87 -9.69
C ASN A 77 16.21 6.00 -8.54
N LYS A 78 17.00 4.99 -8.20
CA LYS A 78 16.69 4.12 -7.05
C LYS A 78 17.48 4.57 -5.83
N SER A 79 16.90 4.38 -4.65
CA SER A 79 17.55 4.64 -3.39
C SER A 79 17.25 3.52 -2.40
N VAL A 80 18.18 3.32 -1.46
CA VAL A 80 18.04 2.30 -0.42
C VAL A 80 17.83 3.00 0.91
N GLU A 81 16.75 2.64 1.60
CA GLU A 81 16.44 3.17 2.93
C GLU A 81 15.84 2.09 3.80
N MET A 82 15.87 2.32 5.10
CA MET A 82 15.24 1.42 6.06
C MET A 82 13.73 1.53 5.99
N GLU A 83 13.07 0.38 5.94
CA GLU A 83 11.61 0.31 6.00
C GLU A 83 11.18 -0.63 7.12
N SER A 84 10.09 -0.27 7.77
CA SER A 84 9.40 -1.09 8.75
C SER A 84 8.01 -1.41 8.24
N CYS A 85 7.44 -2.49 8.71
CA CYS A 85 6.09 -2.90 8.35
C CYS A 85 5.33 -3.28 9.62
N LEU A 86 4.08 -2.84 9.72
CA LEU A 86 3.23 -3.14 10.87
C LEU A 86 3.06 -4.65 11.10
N SER A 87 3.20 -5.44 10.06
CA SER A 87 3.08 -6.90 10.12
C SER A 87 4.37 -7.63 10.48
N LEU A 88 5.49 -6.92 10.58
CA LEU A 88 6.82 -7.51 10.81
C LEU A 88 7.50 -6.85 11.99
N LYS A 89 8.32 -7.63 12.69
CA LYS A 89 9.05 -7.16 13.88
C LYS A 89 10.38 -6.46 13.53
N LYS A 90 10.96 -6.81 12.37
CA LYS A 90 12.28 -6.33 11.97
C LYS A 90 12.16 -5.31 10.85
N SER A 91 13.15 -4.44 10.78
CA SER A 91 13.29 -3.48 9.69
C SER A 91 14.29 -3.99 8.66
N TYR A 92 14.14 -3.55 7.43
CA TYR A 92 14.94 -4.03 6.30
C TYR A 92 15.40 -2.85 5.45
N LYS A 93 16.59 -2.97 4.85
CA LYS A 93 17.05 -2.02 3.84
C LYS A 93 16.41 -2.39 2.52
N ILE A 94 15.63 -1.47 1.96
CA ILE A 94 14.85 -1.71 0.75
C ILE A 94 15.21 -0.70 -0.32
N GLU A 95 15.49 -1.19 -1.52
CA GLU A 95 15.67 -0.36 -2.70
C GLU A 95 14.32 -0.05 -3.32
N ARG A 96 14.07 1.24 -3.57
CA ARG A 96 12.83 1.71 -4.19
C ARG A 96 13.13 2.73 -5.28
N SER A 97 12.25 2.76 -6.27
CA SER A 97 12.30 3.79 -7.31
C SER A 97 11.83 5.14 -6.78
N GLU A 98 12.38 6.20 -7.35
CA GLU A 98 12.04 7.58 -6.97
C GLU A 98 10.59 7.92 -7.29
N LYS A 99 10.05 7.31 -8.35
CA LYS A 99 8.71 7.62 -8.86
C LYS A 99 7.92 6.33 -9.05
N VAL A 100 6.62 6.44 -8.82
CA VAL A 100 5.68 5.36 -9.12
C VAL A 100 4.40 5.97 -9.67
N GLU A 101 3.81 5.31 -10.66
CA GLU A 101 2.49 5.65 -11.15
C GLU A 101 1.65 4.40 -11.31
N PHE A 102 0.35 4.56 -11.19
CA PHE A 102 -0.62 3.50 -11.44
C PHE A 102 -1.92 4.11 -11.95
N LYS A 103 -2.80 3.26 -12.44
CA LYS A 103 -4.11 3.69 -12.95
C LYS A 103 -5.21 2.98 -12.21
N ILE A 104 -6.31 3.68 -12.05
CA ILE A 104 -7.55 3.10 -11.49
C ILE A 104 -8.65 3.31 -12.51
N LEU A 105 -9.38 2.23 -12.80
CA LEU A 105 -10.55 2.31 -13.67
C LEU A 105 -11.69 2.95 -12.88
N GLU A 106 -12.18 4.06 -13.40
CA GLU A 106 -13.29 4.79 -12.82
C GLU A 106 -14.41 4.91 -13.87
N TYR A 107 -15.62 5.17 -13.41
CA TYR A 107 -16.76 5.37 -14.30
C TYR A 107 -17.23 6.80 -14.16
N SER A 108 -17.41 7.47 -15.32
CA SER A 108 -17.98 8.82 -15.35
C SER A 108 -19.41 8.80 -14.83
N PRO A 109 -20.00 9.96 -14.50
CA PRO A 109 -21.43 10.02 -14.11
C PRO A 109 -22.37 9.39 -15.13
N ASN A 110 -21.98 9.35 -16.42
CA ASN A 110 -22.74 8.73 -17.48
C ASN A 110 -22.44 7.24 -17.68
N GLY A 111 -21.63 6.64 -16.77
CA GLY A 111 -21.31 5.23 -16.82
C GLY A 111 -20.19 4.82 -17.78
N TYR A 112 -19.48 5.77 -18.38
CA TYR A 112 -18.37 5.46 -19.28
C TYR A 112 -17.10 5.14 -18.50
N PRO A 113 -16.41 4.02 -18.82
CA PRO A 113 -15.17 3.68 -18.14
C PRO A 113 -14.03 4.58 -18.60
N GLN A 114 -13.20 4.99 -17.66
CA GLN A 114 -11.97 5.72 -17.95
C GLN A 114 -10.94 5.42 -16.87
N PHE A 115 -9.66 5.41 -17.25
CA PHE A 115 -8.58 5.26 -16.28
C PHE A 115 -8.15 6.63 -15.76
N ARG A 116 -8.03 6.73 -14.45
CA ARG A 116 -7.40 7.89 -13.81
C ARG A 116 -6.00 7.49 -13.38
N LYS A 117 -5.02 8.32 -13.74
CA LYS A 117 -3.61 8.10 -13.41
C LYS A 117 -3.25 8.81 -12.12
N TYR A 118 -2.50 8.10 -11.27
CA TYR A 118 -1.97 8.64 -10.02
C TYR A 118 -0.45 8.52 -10.06
N LYS A 119 0.25 9.58 -9.66
CA LYS A 119 1.72 9.64 -9.64
C LYS A 119 2.20 10.10 -8.28
N PHE A 120 3.27 9.47 -7.81
CA PHE A 120 3.91 9.82 -6.54
C PHE A 120 5.43 9.88 -6.75
N THR A 121 6.09 10.74 -5.98
CA THR A 121 7.54 10.89 -6.00
C THR A 121 8.07 10.90 -4.58
N GLY A 122 9.37 10.64 -4.41
CA GLY A 122 10.06 10.75 -3.13
C GLY A 122 9.53 9.80 -2.08
N TYR A 123 9.33 10.32 -0.87
CA TYR A 123 8.89 9.50 0.27
C TYR A 123 7.51 8.88 0.03
N GLU A 124 6.58 9.64 -0.53
CA GLU A 124 5.24 9.10 -0.83
C GLU A 124 5.31 7.96 -1.84
N ALA A 125 6.18 8.06 -2.85
CA ALA A 125 6.40 6.97 -3.80
C ALA A 125 6.91 5.72 -3.10
N ARG A 126 7.77 5.87 -2.10
CA ARG A 126 8.28 4.74 -1.31
C ARG A 126 7.16 4.06 -0.55
N VAL A 127 6.31 4.82 0.12
CA VAL A 127 5.15 4.29 0.84
C VAL A 127 4.20 3.55 -0.11
N VAL A 128 3.89 4.17 -1.25
CA VAL A 128 2.99 3.57 -2.25
C VAL A 128 3.54 2.23 -2.76
N GLN A 129 4.84 2.18 -3.08
CA GLN A 129 5.46 0.94 -3.56
C GLN A 129 5.41 -0.17 -2.50
N HIS A 130 5.60 0.18 -1.23
CA HIS A 130 5.48 -0.75 -0.11
C HIS A 130 4.06 -1.34 -0.06
N GLU A 131 3.04 -0.50 -0.17
CA GLU A 131 1.65 -0.96 -0.12
C GLU A 131 1.26 -1.76 -1.37
N LEU A 132 1.72 -1.35 -2.55
CA LEU A 132 1.49 -2.12 -3.77
C LEU A 132 2.11 -3.52 -3.69
N ASP A 133 3.30 -3.64 -3.09
CA ASP A 133 3.92 -4.94 -2.86
C ASP A 133 3.01 -5.84 -2.03
N HIS A 134 2.39 -5.31 -0.97
CA HIS A 134 1.44 -6.10 -0.17
C HIS A 134 0.33 -6.70 -1.02
N LEU A 135 -0.16 -5.97 -2.01
CA LEU A 135 -1.24 -6.45 -2.88
C LEU A 135 -0.80 -7.61 -3.77
N ASP A 136 0.50 -7.69 -4.04
CA ASP A 136 1.10 -8.78 -4.82
C ASP A 136 1.67 -9.89 -3.92
N GLY A 137 1.40 -9.83 -2.63
CA GLY A 137 1.89 -10.83 -1.67
C GLY A 137 3.37 -10.72 -1.36
N ILE A 138 3.94 -9.53 -1.50
CA ILE A 138 5.37 -9.29 -1.28
C ILE A 138 5.57 -8.48 0.00
N LEU A 139 6.42 -8.98 0.87
CA LEU A 139 6.80 -8.32 2.12
C LEU A 139 8.21 -7.76 2.00
N ILE A 140 8.53 -6.75 2.81
CA ILE A 140 9.90 -6.21 2.83
C ILE A 140 10.93 -7.27 3.24
N SER A 141 10.53 -8.26 4.03
CA SER A 141 11.40 -9.40 4.38
C SER A 141 11.78 -10.26 3.17
N ASP A 142 11.00 -10.19 2.08
CA ASP A 142 11.30 -10.92 0.84
C ASP A 142 12.31 -10.18 -0.04
N LYS A 143 12.39 -8.86 0.10
CA LYS A 143 13.16 -7.99 -0.80
C LYS A 143 14.43 -7.45 -0.19
N GLY A 144 14.48 -7.30 1.12
CA GLY A 144 15.48 -6.51 1.76
C GLY A 144 16.48 -7.29 2.60
N VAL A 145 17.50 -6.56 3.03
CA VAL A 145 18.50 -7.06 3.96
C VAL A 145 18.10 -6.64 5.37
N ILE A 146 18.15 -7.60 6.29
CA ILE A 146 17.83 -7.34 7.69
C ILE A 146 18.79 -6.31 8.25
N ASN A 147 18.25 -5.29 8.93
CA ASN A 147 19.06 -4.43 9.77
C ASN A 147 19.17 -5.08 11.15
N GLU A 148 20.31 -5.72 11.41
CA GLU A 148 20.56 -6.39 12.68
C GLU A 148 21.00 -5.44 13.78
N ARG A 149 21.23 -4.19 13.44
CA ARG A 149 21.54 -3.16 14.43
C ARG A 149 20.28 -2.53 14.94
N VAL A 150 20.16 -2.59 16.16
CA VAL A 150 19.05 -1.98 16.87
C VAL A 150 19.50 -0.69 17.51
#